data_a3a3b3fe19f196a0339503d4e8ee9793
#
_entry.id   a3a3b3fe19f196a0339503d4e8ee9793
#
_cell.length_a   1.000
_cell.length_b   1.000
_cell.length_c   1.000
_cell.angle_alpha   90.00
_cell.angle_beta   90.00
_cell.angle_gamma   90.00
#
_symmetry.space_group_name_H-M   'P 1'
#
loop_
_entity.id
_entity.type
_entity.pdbx_description
1 polymer ?
#
loop_
_entity_poly.entity_id
_entity_poly.type
_entity_poly.pdbx_seq_one_letter_code
_entity_poly.pdbx_strand_id
1 'polypeptide(L)'
;MKKLLRTLYILTPDSYLYWRNENVCIKVGGTEKVAIPALTLDAIVCFGQMTVSTPLLQACGEHGISVTFLSERGQFQGRFYGPVSGNVLLRKRQYESLDQEEFCCGFVQNLLYAKIRNAKLVLMRAARNAKEEAEKLHLERGVDQLGELAKKLSQCQN
;
A
#
# COMPACT_ATOMS: atom_id res chain seq x y z
N MET A 1 20.04 4.47 -3.62
CA MET A 1 19.19 5.54 -3.08
C MET A 1 17.83 4.92 -2.72
N LYS A 2 17.40 4.90 -1.43
CA LYS A 2 16.06 4.42 -1.05
C LYS A 2 15.03 5.38 -1.65
N LYS A 3 14.19 4.90 -2.56
CA LYS A 3 13.00 5.65 -3.02
C LYS A 3 12.02 5.71 -1.85
N LEU A 4 11.93 6.84 -1.20
CA LEU A 4 10.90 7.13 -0.21
C LEU A 4 9.58 7.43 -0.94
N LEU A 5 8.47 7.15 -0.28
CA LEU A 5 7.08 7.29 -0.74
C LEU A 5 6.88 8.44 -1.73
N ARG A 6 6.55 8.09 -2.99
CA ARG A 6 6.31 9.03 -4.10
C ARG A 6 4.80 9.20 -4.33
N THR A 7 4.04 9.22 -3.24
CA THR A 7 2.59 9.36 -3.27
C THR A 7 2.20 10.76 -2.77
N LEU A 8 1.42 11.45 -3.59
CA LEU A 8 0.85 12.75 -3.26
C LEU A 8 -0.56 12.55 -2.68
N TYR A 9 -0.77 12.97 -1.44
CA TYR A 9 -2.07 12.93 -0.78
C TYR A 9 -2.72 14.30 -0.80
N ILE A 10 -3.93 14.40 -1.36
CA ILE A 10 -4.73 15.63 -1.42
C ILE A 10 -5.87 15.50 -0.42
N LEU A 11 -5.82 16.30 0.65
CA LEU A 11 -6.80 16.29 1.74
C LEU A 11 -7.68 17.54 1.75
N THR A 12 -7.30 18.58 1.01
CA THR A 12 -8.03 19.86 0.99
C THR A 12 -9.26 19.72 0.08
N PRO A 13 -10.49 19.92 0.61
CA PRO A 13 -11.69 19.88 -0.20
C PRO A 13 -11.68 20.94 -1.31
N ASP A 14 -12.48 20.72 -2.34
CA ASP A 14 -12.67 21.63 -3.49
C ASP A 14 -11.36 22.00 -4.22
N SER A 15 -10.35 21.15 -4.07
CA SER A 15 -9.12 21.28 -4.83
C SER A 15 -9.34 20.99 -6.30
N TYR A 16 -8.71 21.79 -7.18
CA TYR A 16 -8.66 21.55 -8.62
C TYR A 16 -7.25 21.15 -9.03
N LEU A 17 -7.11 19.92 -9.56
CA LEU A 17 -5.85 19.36 -10.03
C LEU A 17 -5.76 19.47 -11.54
N TYR A 18 -4.63 19.99 -12.04
CA TYR A 18 -4.42 20.16 -13.46
C TYR A 18 -2.95 19.98 -13.85
N TRP A 19 -2.73 19.76 -15.14
CA TRP A 19 -1.41 19.59 -15.73
C TRP A 19 -0.86 20.89 -16.28
N ARG A 20 0.40 21.21 -15.98
CA ARG A 20 1.12 22.32 -16.58
C ARG A 20 2.63 22.12 -16.49
N ASN A 21 3.34 22.22 -17.64
CA ASN A 21 4.81 22.20 -17.70
C ASN A 21 5.42 21.01 -16.93
N GLU A 22 5.00 19.79 -17.22
CA GLU A 22 5.46 18.55 -16.56
C GLU A 22 5.21 18.52 -15.03
N ASN A 23 4.28 19.33 -14.56
CA ASN A 23 3.93 19.38 -13.15
C ASN A 23 2.44 19.06 -12.93
N VAL A 24 2.19 18.37 -11.83
CA VAL A 24 0.89 18.27 -11.19
C VAL A 24 0.66 19.54 -10.39
N CYS A 25 -0.26 20.38 -10.83
CA CYS A 25 -0.58 21.66 -10.20
C CYS A 25 -1.90 21.55 -9.43
N ILE A 26 -1.97 22.21 -8.27
CA ILE A 26 -3.14 22.21 -7.38
C ILE A 26 -3.57 23.64 -7.13
N LYS A 27 -4.87 23.93 -7.42
CA LYS A 27 -5.53 25.18 -7.04
C LYS A 27 -6.54 24.92 -5.93
N VAL A 28 -6.62 25.87 -5.02
CA VAL A 28 -7.65 25.93 -3.96
C VAL A 28 -8.21 27.33 -3.94
N GLY A 29 -9.54 27.49 -4.03
CA GLY A 29 -10.17 28.80 -4.08
C GLY A 29 -9.69 29.67 -5.26
N GLY A 30 -9.41 29.08 -6.41
CA GLY A 30 -8.92 29.77 -7.61
C GLY A 30 -7.43 30.14 -7.61
N THR A 31 -6.73 29.98 -6.48
CA THR A 31 -5.31 30.30 -6.36
C THR A 31 -4.46 29.03 -6.42
N GLU A 32 -3.40 29.04 -7.26
CA GLU A 32 -2.42 27.94 -7.30
C GLU A 32 -1.63 27.91 -6.00
N LYS A 33 -1.61 26.74 -5.35
CA LYS A 33 -0.93 26.54 -4.08
C LYS A 33 0.35 25.71 -4.22
N VAL A 34 0.35 24.74 -5.14
CA VAL A 34 1.43 23.76 -5.29
C VAL A 34 1.59 23.39 -6.75
N ALA A 35 2.83 23.20 -7.17
CA ALA A 35 3.23 22.58 -8.42
C ALA A 35 4.32 21.53 -8.12
N ILE A 36 4.08 20.27 -8.45
CA ILE A 36 4.96 19.15 -8.13
C ILE A 36 5.37 18.47 -9.44
N PRO A 37 6.69 18.29 -9.69
CA PRO A 37 7.15 17.58 -10.87
C PRO A 37 6.62 16.15 -10.94
N ALA A 38 6.01 15.76 -12.04
CA ALA A 38 5.41 14.45 -12.23
C ALA A 38 6.42 13.30 -12.06
N LEU A 39 7.66 13.49 -12.50
CA LEU A 39 8.74 12.51 -12.35
C LEU A 39 9.02 12.10 -10.90
N THR A 40 8.57 12.90 -9.94
CA THR A 40 8.72 12.58 -8.51
C THR A 40 7.58 11.74 -7.97
N LEU A 41 6.52 11.49 -8.75
CA LEU A 41 5.30 10.85 -8.29
C LEU A 41 5.11 9.47 -8.93
N ASP A 42 4.64 8.53 -8.14
CA ASP A 42 4.16 7.21 -8.57
C ASP A 42 2.63 7.10 -8.41
N ALA A 43 2.05 7.90 -7.51
CA ALA A 43 0.60 7.90 -7.25
C ALA A 43 0.09 9.24 -6.72
N ILE A 44 -1.19 9.51 -6.97
CA ILE A 44 -1.96 10.61 -6.39
C ILE A 44 -3.17 9.98 -5.68
N VAL A 45 -3.43 10.38 -4.44
CA VAL A 45 -4.58 9.93 -3.66
C VAL A 45 -5.39 11.13 -3.24
N CYS A 46 -6.63 11.16 -3.69
CA CYS A 46 -7.58 12.26 -3.54
C CYS A 46 -8.64 11.90 -2.50
N PHE A 47 -8.83 12.72 -1.45
CA PHE A 47 -9.82 12.51 -0.40
C PHE A 47 -10.94 13.53 -0.50
N GLY A 48 -12.19 13.05 -0.51
CA GLY A 48 -13.38 13.90 -0.56
C GLY A 48 -13.66 14.47 -1.95
N GLN A 49 -14.35 15.60 -1.99
CA GLN A 49 -14.76 16.25 -3.24
C GLN A 49 -13.62 17.08 -3.82
N MET A 50 -13.25 16.77 -5.06
CA MET A 50 -12.28 17.55 -5.83
C MET A 50 -12.44 17.32 -7.32
N THR A 51 -11.84 18.19 -8.11
CA THR A 51 -11.89 18.13 -9.56
C THR A 51 -10.51 17.81 -10.12
N VAL A 52 -10.45 16.88 -11.06
CA VAL A 52 -9.22 16.52 -11.77
C VAL A 52 -9.42 16.75 -13.26
N SER A 53 -8.55 17.51 -13.89
CA SER A 53 -8.66 17.79 -15.32
C SER A 53 -8.29 16.58 -16.17
N THR A 54 -8.97 16.42 -17.30
CA THR A 54 -8.66 15.35 -18.26
C THR A 54 -7.21 15.38 -18.76
N PRO A 55 -6.61 16.55 -19.07
CA PRO A 55 -5.20 16.60 -19.45
C PRO A 55 -4.27 16.07 -18.35
N LEU A 56 -4.60 16.26 -17.06
CA LEU A 56 -3.83 15.69 -15.97
C LEU A 56 -3.96 14.17 -15.94
N LEU A 57 -5.17 13.63 -16.12
CA LEU A 57 -5.38 12.18 -16.17
C LEU A 57 -4.60 11.56 -17.35
N GLN A 58 -4.62 12.20 -18.52
CA GLN A 58 -3.85 11.74 -19.68
C GLN A 58 -2.35 11.68 -19.32
N ALA A 59 -1.79 12.78 -18.83
CA ALA A 59 -0.39 12.83 -18.45
C ALA A 59 -0.04 11.80 -17.35
N CYS A 60 -0.90 11.62 -16.36
CA CYS A 60 -0.72 10.56 -15.34
C CYS A 60 -0.68 9.17 -15.99
N GLY A 61 -1.54 8.91 -16.98
CA GLY A 61 -1.53 7.64 -17.71
C GLY A 61 -0.22 7.40 -18.49
N GLU A 62 0.29 8.42 -19.15
CA GLU A 62 1.55 8.37 -19.92
C GLU A 62 2.77 8.18 -19.00
N HIS A 63 2.77 8.80 -17.83
CA HIS A 63 3.85 8.70 -16.83
C HIS A 63 3.71 7.51 -15.86
N GLY A 64 2.66 6.70 -15.99
CA GLY A 64 2.41 5.56 -15.10
C GLY A 64 2.01 5.94 -13.67
N ILE A 65 1.51 7.17 -13.48
CA ILE A 65 1.03 7.68 -12.19
C ILE A 65 -0.42 7.25 -12.00
N SER A 66 -0.71 6.50 -10.94
CA SER A 66 -2.10 6.14 -10.61
C SER A 66 -2.81 7.28 -9.87
N VAL A 67 -4.10 7.51 -10.17
CA VAL A 67 -4.92 8.47 -9.43
C VAL A 67 -6.06 7.74 -8.75
N THR A 68 -6.09 7.77 -7.41
CA THR A 68 -7.09 7.09 -6.59
C THR A 68 -8.01 8.11 -5.92
N PHE A 69 -9.30 7.85 -5.95
CA PHE A 69 -10.33 8.67 -5.32
C PHE A 69 -10.89 7.94 -4.11
N LEU A 70 -10.88 8.59 -2.98
CA LEU A 70 -11.43 8.12 -1.72
C LEU A 70 -12.46 9.12 -1.18
N SER A 71 -13.45 8.64 -0.44
CA SER A 71 -14.31 9.54 0.34
C SER A 71 -13.50 10.25 1.43
N GLU A 72 -14.08 11.25 2.08
CA GLU A 72 -13.48 11.92 3.24
C GLU A 72 -13.11 10.95 4.36
N ARG A 73 -13.84 9.83 4.48
CA ARG A 73 -13.61 8.77 5.46
C ARG A 73 -12.65 7.68 4.98
N GLY A 74 -12.02 7.86 3.80
CA GLY A 74 -11.07 6.90 3.24
C GLY A 74 -11.69 5.70 2.53
N GLN A 75 -13.01 5.69 2.27
CA GLN A 75 -13.63 4.62 1.49
C GLN A 75 -13.28 4.78 0.01
N PHE A 76 -12.92 3.68 -0.63
CA PHE A 76 -12.57 3.65 -2.04
C PHE A 76 -13.77 4.00 -2.92
N GLN A 77 -13.59 4.95 -3.83
CA GLN A 77 -14.60 5.40 -4.80
C GLN A 77 -14.23 5.01 -6.22
N GLY A 78 -12.96 5.07 -6.56
CA GLY A 78 -12.49 4.73 -7.90
C GLY A 78 -11.00 4.95 -8.08
N ARG A 79 -10.47 4.45 -9.19
CA ARG A 79 -9.07 4.64 -9.55
C ARG A 79 -8.91 4.79 -11.06
N PHE A 80 -8.11 5.76 -11.46
CA PHE A 80 -7.63 5.89 -12.82
C PHE A 80 -6.25 5.24 -12.96
N TYR A 81 -6.11 4.45 -14.00
CA TYR A 81 -4.84 3.92 -14.49
C TYR A 81 -4.69 4.25 -15.97
N GLY A 82 -3.48 4.54 -16.37
CA GLY A 82 -3.11 4.58 -17.79
C GLY A 82 -3.12 3.18 -18.44
N PRO A 83 -2.66 3.09 -19.69
CA PRO A 83 -2.54 1.82 -20.39
C PRO A 83 -1.76 0.81 -19.57
N VAL A 84 -2.33 -0.39 -19.42
CA VAL A 84 -1.68 -1.46 -18.66
C VAL A 84 -0.53 -2.01 -19.49
N SER A 85 0.70 -1.61 -19.15
CA SER A 85 1.91 -2.23 -19.67
C SER A 85 2.32 -3.40 -18.75
N GLY A 86 2.96 -4.41 -19.29
CA GLY A 86 3.52 -5.48 -18.47
C GLY A 86 3.65 -6.80 -19.23
N ASN A 87 4.37 -7.72 -18.62
CA ASN A 87 4.63 -9.03 -19.21
C ASN A 87 3.35 -9.91 -19.13
N VAL A 88 2.68 -10.07 -20.26
CA VAL A 88 1.48 -10.92 -20.38
C VAL A 88 1.79 -12.37 -19.99
N LEU A 89 2.99 -12.88 -20.30
CA LEU A 89 3.41 -14.23 -19.93
C LEU A 89 3.54 -14.40 -18.42
N LEU A 90 4.02 -13.35 -17.72
CA LEU A 90 4.07 -13.36 -16.26
C LEU A 90 2.67 -13.44 -15.64
N ARG A 91 1.71 -12.67 -16.18
CA ARG A 91 0.32 -12.72 -15.71
C ARG A 91 -0.31 -14.09 -15.95
N LYS A 92 -0.10 -14.63 -17.14
CA LYS A 92 -0.55 -16.01 -17.46
C LYS A 92 0.03 -17.00 -16.47
N ARG A 93 1.33 -16.93 -16.20
CA ARG A 93 1.99 -17.78 -15.21
C ARG A 93 1.43 -17.63 -13.80
N GLN A 94 1.10 -16.40 -13.39
CA GLN A 94 0.45 -16.14 -12.10
C GLN A 94 -0.93 -16.83 -11.99
N TYR A 95 -1.75 -16.78 -13.04
CA TYR A 95 -3.03 -17.50 -13.06
C TYR A 95 -2.83 -19.01 -12.99
N GLU A 96 -1.94 -19.55 -13.82
CA GLU A 96 -1.65 -20.99 -13.85
C GLU A 96 -1.09 -21.50 -12.51
N SER A 97 -0.37 -20.64 -11.76
CA SER A 97 0.16 -21.01 -10.44
C SER A 97 -0.92 -21.17 -9.38
N LEU A 98 -2.09 -20.55 -9.53
CA LEU A 98 -3.20 -20.68 -8.59
C LEU A 98 -3.86 -22.06 -8.65
N ASP A 99 -3.72 -22.79 -9.77
CA ASP A 99 -4.24 -24.13 -9.93
C ASP A 99 -3.29 -25.21 -9.36
N GLN A 100 -2.12 -24.80 -8.86
CA GLN A 100 -1.12 -25.68 -8.29
C GLN A 100 -1.20 -25.64 -6.75
N GLU A 101 -1.84 -26.62 -6.14
CA GLU A 101 -2.05 -26.69 -4.68
C GLU A 101 -0.74 -26.61 -3.89
N GLU A 102 0.28 -27.35 -4.32
CA GLU A 102 1.59 -27.35 -3.66
C GLU A 102 2.24 -25.95 -3.67
N PHE A 103 2.19 -25.25 -4.80
CA PHE A 103 2.68 -23.86 -4.90
C PHE A 103 1.89 -22.93 -3.97
N CYS A 104 0.56 -23.02 -3.99
CA CYS A 104 -0.30 -22.20 -3.15
C CYS A 104 -0.04 -22.45 -1.66
N CYS A 105 0.07 -23.72 -1.28
CA CYS A 105 0.34 -24.10 0.10
C CYS A 105 1.69 -23.56 0.59
N GLY A 106 2.77 -23.78 -0.17
CA GLY A 106 4.09 -23.25 0.16
C GLY A 106 4.13 -21.72 0.22
N PHE A 107 3.41 -21.05 -0.69
CA PHE A 107 3.30 -19.59 -0.68
C PHE A 107 2.57 -19.08 0.58
N VAL A 108 1.44 -19.70 0.94
CA VAL A 108 0.67 -19.37 2.15
C VAL A 108 1.46 -19.63 3.41
N GLN A 109 2.18 -20.75 3.49
CA GLN A 109 3.06 -21.06 4.63
C GLN A 109 4.11 -19.96 4.84
N ASN A 110 4.78 -19.52 3.78
CA ASN A 110 5.77 -18.46 3.85
C ASN A 110 5.18 -17.13 4.31
N LEU A 111 3.99 -16.77 3.81
CA LEU A 111 3.26 -15.55 4.24
C LEU A 111 2.88 -15.60 5.71
N LEU A 112 2.31 -16.72 6.15
CA LEU A 112 1.89 -16.91 7.54
C LEU A 112 3.10 -16.90 8.47
N TYR A 113 4.19 -17.56 8.09
CA TYR A 113 5.43 -17.55 8.86
C TYR A 113 5.97 -16.13 9.03
N ALA A 114 6.04 -15.35 7.95
CA ALA A 114 6.47 -13.96 8.00
C ALA A 114 5.56 -13.10 8.89
N LYS A 115 4.24 -13.30 8.80
CA LYS A 115 3.24 -12.60 9.63
C LYS A 115 3.41 -12.93 11.11
N ILE A 116 3.54 -14.21 11.45
CA ILE A 116 3.75 -14.67 12.84
C ILE A 116 5.06 -14.09 13.38
N ARG A 117 6.15 -14.15 12.60
CA ARG A 117 7.44 -13.59 13.00
C ARG A 117 7.36 -12.09 13.27
N ASN A 118 6.70 -11.33 12.41
CA ASN A 118 6.54 -9.89 12.58
C ASN A 118 5.71 -9.57 13.83
N ALA A 119 4.59 -10.27 14.05
CA ALA A 119 3.77 -10.12 15.25
C ALA A 119 4.58 -10.42 16.51
N LYS A 120 5.35 -11.52 16.51
CA LYS A 120 6.24 -11.89 17.62
C LYS A 120 7.24 -10.78 17.93
N LEU A 121 7.88 -10.18 16.92
CA LEU A 121 8.83 -9.07 17.11
C LEU A 121 8.16 -7.83 17.71
N VAL A 122 6.92 -7.53 17.34
CA VAL A 122 6.14 -6.41 17.92
C VAL A 122 5.89 -6.67 19.39
N LEU A 123 5.39 -7.86 19.76
CA LEU A 123 5.14 -8.23 21.14
C LEU A 123 6.42 -8.24 22.00
N MET A 124 7.53 -8.75 21.46
CA MET A 124 8.84 -8.72 22.14
C MET A 124 9.30 -7.29 22.43
N ARG A 125 9.08 -6.35 21.48
CA ARG A 125 9.40 -4.94 21.71
C ARG A 125 8.48 -4.32 22.77
N ALA A 126 7.19 -4.62 22.73
CA ALA A 126 6.22 -4.16 23.72
C ALA A 126 6.59 -4.68 25.12
N ALA A 127 6.93 -5.96 25.27
CA ALA A 127 7.33 -6.56 26.53
C ALA A 127 8.59 -5.89 27.13
N ARG A 128 9.56 -5.51 26.29
CA ARG A 128 10.75 -4.76 26.76
C ARG A 128 10.43 -3.37 27.28
N ASN A 129 9.38 -2.75 26.76
CA ASN A 129 8.98 -1.38 27.09
C ASN A 129 7.86 -1.33 28.15
N ALA A 130 7.30 -2.48 28.54
CA ALA A 130 6.25 -2.57 29.54
C ALA A 130 6.76 -2.10 30.90
N LYS A 131 5.97 -1.27 31.57
CA LYS A 131 6.30 -0.70 32.89
C LYS A 131 5.80 -1.58 34.03
N GLU A 132 4.74 -2.34 33.78
CA GLU A 132 4.12 -3.23 34.78
C GLU A 132 4.53 -4.67 34.51
N GLU A 133 4.92 -5.40 35.57
CA GLU A 133 5.37 -6.80 35.44
C GLU A 133 4.23 -7.72 34.97
N ALA A 134 2.99 -7.44 35.36
CA ALA A 134 1.82 -8.19 34.88
C ALA A 134 1.59 -8.04 33.37
N GLU A 135 1.74 -6.82 32.83
CA GLU A 135 1.66 -6.55 31.40
C GLU A 135 2.77 -7.27 30.63
N LYS A 136 3.99 -7.18 31.13
CA LYS A 136 5.16 -7.86 30.54
C LYS A 136 4.96 -9.36 30.44
N LEU A 137 4.52 -10.00 31.53
CA LEU A 137 4.25 -11.43 31.58
C LEU A 137 3.16 -11.85 30.58
N HIS A 138 2.12 -11.02 30.42
CA HIS A 138 1.06 -11.28 29.44
C HIS A 138 1.60 -11.22 28.00
N LEU A 139 2.43 -10.23 27.68
CA LEU A 139 3.05 -10.09 26.37
C LEU A 139 4.04 -11.23 26.07
N GLU A 140 4.82 -11.67 27.05
CA GLU A 140 5.76 -12.79 26.92
C GLU A 140 5.02 -14.10 26.61
N ARG A 141 3.89 -14.36 27.27
CA ARG A 141 3.03 -15.51 26.93
C ARG A 141 2.54 -15.47 25.49
N GLY A 142 2.18 -14.28 24.98
CA GLY A 142 1.82 -14.10 23.58
C GLY A 142 2.99 -14.39 22.62
N VAL A 143 4.21 -14.00 23.00
CA VAL A 143 5.45 -14.31 22.25
C VAL A 143 5.68 -15.83 22.15
N ASP A 144 5.47 -16.56 23.26
CA ASP A 144 5.63 -18.00 23.30
C ASP A 144 4.59 -18.72 22.45
N GLN A 145 3.32 -18.31 22.56
CA GLN A 145 2.22 -18.85 21.73
C GLN A 145 2.50 -18.66 20.24
N LEU A 146 2.96 -17.49 19.81
CA LEU A 146 3.35 -17.25 18.43
C LEU A 146 4.57 -18.10 18.00
N GLY A 147 5.50 -18.35 18.92
CA GLY A 147 6.61 -19.26 18.67
C GLY A 147 6.15 -20.69 18.43
N GLU A 148 5.20 -21.19 19.20
CA GLU A 148 4.58 -22.51 19.03
C GLU A 148 3.82 -22.62 17.69
N LEU A 149 3.04 -21.59 17.33
CA LEU A 149 2.34 -21.54 16.06
C LEU A 149 3.30 -21.58 14.86
N ALA A 150 4.44 -20.87 14.94
CA ALA A 150 5.47 -20.91 13.90
C ALA A 150 6.05 -22.31 13.72
N LYS A 151 6.29 -23.06 14.82
CA LYS A 151 6.76 -24.45 14.78
C LYS A 151 5.73 -25.37 14.15
N LYS A 152 4.46 -25.25 14.55
CA LYS A 152 3.35 -26.05 13.97
C LYS A 152 3.23 -25.81 12.47
N LEU A 153 3.31 -24.55 12.04
CA LEU A 153 3.23 -24.19 10.62
C LEU A 153 4.35 -24.83 9.79
N SER A 154 5.58 -24.92 10.33
CA SER A 154 6.69 -25.57 9.64
C SER A 154 6.56 -27.10 9.53
N GLN A 155 5.67 -27.69 10.33
CA GLN A 155 5.38 -29.14 10.32
C GLN A 155 4.17 -29.50 9.45
N CYS A 156 3.37 -28.50 9.01
CA CYS A 156 2.28 -28.75 8.07
C CYS A 156 2.89 -29.17 6.74
N GLN A 157 2.81 -30.46 6.44
CA GLN A 157 3.04 -31.02 5.11
C GLN A 157 1.70 -31.06 4.38
N ASN A 158 1.72 -30.90 3.06
CA ASN A 158 0.53 -31.05 2.19
C ASN A 158 -0.12 -32.43 2.32
#